data_01915b6667b62cc0406cd8f6042d0443
#
_entry.id   01915b6667b62cc0406cd8f6042d0443
#
_cell.length_a   1.000
_cell.length_b   1.000
_cell.length_c   1.000
_cell.angle_alpha   90.00
_cell.angle_beta   90.00
_cell.angle_gamma   90.00
#
_symmetry.space_group_name_H-M   'P 1'
#
loop_
_entity.id
_entity.type
_entity.pdbx_description
1 polymer ?
#
loop_
_entity_poly.entity_id
_entity_poly.type
_entity_poly.pdbx_seq_one_letter_code
_entity_poly.pdbx_strand_id
1 'polypeptide(L)'
;AASIEKGILAPDAEEKNAYLAAWDAYKNTDKIIVKFVPASGAASRMFKNLFEFLSAEYDKPTTKFEQAFFDGIRDFAFFDDLNVACQRTAGKDIPGLMEEGNYKAVVAALLETAGLNYGALPKGLLKFHKYPEGSRTPLEEHLAEGAMYAAGKSGKVNVHFTVSTEHRELFKKLVEEKAEAFGKRYGVDYYITFSEQKPNTDTIAADMDNQPFRDNGKLLFRPGGHGALIENLNDLDADIIFIKNIDNVVPDKLKADTVTYKKLIAGVLVSLQKKAFEYLELLDSGKYTHEQIMEILQFLQKQLFCKNPETKNLEDAELVIYLKNKLNRPMRVCGMVKNVGEPGGGPFLAYNSDGTISLQILESSQIDMNDPAKKEMFEKGTHFNPVDLVCAVRDYKGHKFDLVKYVDKATGFISYKSKNGKDLKALELPGLWNGAMSDWNTVFVEVPLTTFNPVKTVNDLLREQHQ
;
A
#
# COMPACT_ATOMS: atom_id res chain seq x y z
N ALA A 1 8.00 -0.72 20.20
CA ALA A 1 6.75 -0.76 19.43
C ALA A 1 5.80 0.34 19.90
N ALA A 2 5.04 0.90 18.98
CA ALA A 2 3.93 1.79 19.32
C ALA A 2 2.71 0.96 19.74
N SER A 3 1.85 1.57 20.55
CA SER A 3 0.62 0.95 21.07
C SER A 3 -0.47 2.01 21.23
N ILE A 4 -1.67 1.60 21.64
CA ILE A 4 -2.81 2.52 21.82
C ILE A 4 -2.46 3.72 22.72
N GLU A 5 -1.68 3.51 23.77
CA GLU A 5 -1.28 4.59 24.66
C GLU A 5 0.00 5.29 24.23
N LYS A 6 0.69 4.76 23.24
CA LYS A 6 2.01 5.21 22.77
C LYS A 6 2.06 5.34 21.25
N GLY A 7 1.34 6.30 20.71
CA GLY A 7 1.44 6.67 19.30
C GLY A 7 0.34 6.14 18.39
N ILE A 8 -0.52 5.24 18.84
CA ILE A 8 -1.67 4.77 18.08
C ILE A 8 -2.95 5.34 18.65
N LEU A 9 -3.68 6.11 17.84
CA LEU A 9 -4.95 6.71 18.25
C LEU A 9 -6.07 5.67 18.13
N ALA A 10 -6.95 5.66 19.11
CA ALA A 10 -8.18 4.87 19.09
C ALA A 10 -9.36 5.81 19.43
N PRO A 11 -9.83 6.60 18.44
CA PRO A 11 -10.89 7.59 18.70
C PRO A 11 -12.16 6.93 19.20
N ASP A 12 -12.84 7.59 20.15
CA ASP A 12 -14.16 7.18 20.60
C ASP A 12 -15.23 7.53 19.53
N ALA A 13 -16.49 7.17 19.78
CA ALA A 13 -17.57 7.37 18.81
C ALA A 13 -17.78 8.85 18.45
N GLU A 14 -17.67 9.75 19.41
CA GLU A 14 -17.83 11.18 19.20
C GLU A 14 -16.67 11.75 18.36
N GLU A 15 -15.44 11.39 18.71
CA GLU A 15 -14.26 11.78 17.94
C GLU A 15 -14.30 11.23 16.51
N LYS A 16 -14.70 9.97 16.32
CA LYS A 16 -14.88 9.38 14.99
C LYS A 16 -15.86 10.19 14.15
N ASN A 17 -17.01 10.55 14.71
CA ASN A 17 -18.00 11.35 14.00
C ASN A 17 -17.44 12.72 13.60
N ALA A 18 -16.67 13.36 14.46
CA ALA A 18 -16.02 14.64 14.14
C ALA A 18 -15.01 14.51 13.01
N TYR A 19 -14.20 13.45 13.00
CA TYR A 19 -13.24 13.21 11.92
C TYR A 19 -13.92 12.87 10.60
N LEU A 20 -14.97 12.06 10.62
CA LEU A 20 -15.76 11.75 9.43
C LEU A 20 -16.36 13.03 8.84
N ALA A 21 -16.92 13.91 9.68
CA ALA A 21 -17.44 15.19 9.26
C ALA A 21 -16.36 16.11 8.68
N ALA A 22 -15.15 16.10 9.27
CA ALA A 22 -14.02 16.87 8.76
C ALA A 22 -13.61 16.44 7.36
N TRP A 23 -13.59 15.14 7.09
CA TRP A 23 -13.30 14.63 5.75
C TRP A 23 -14.41 15.00 4.76
N ASP A 24 -15.67 14.83 5.14
CA ASP A 24 -16.79 15.18 4.26
C ASP A 24 -16.80 16.68 3.90
N ALA A 25 -16.40 17.56 4.82
CA ALA A 25 -16.21 18.98 4.53
C ALA A 25 -15.03 19.23 3.60
N TYR A 26 -13.88 18.57 3.85
CA TYR A 26 -12.66 18.76 3.07
C TYR A 26 -12.83 18.32 1.61
N LYS A 27 -13.43 17.16 1.36
CA LYS A 27 -13.60 16.63 -0.01
C LYS A 27 -14.46 17.50 -0.90
N ASN A 28 -15.28 18.39 -0.32
CA ASN A 28 -16.12 19.33 -1.04
C ASN A 28 -15.44 20.68 -1.31
N THR A 29 -14.17 20.81 -0.97
CA THR A 29 -13.34 21.98 -1.32
C THR A 29 -12.69 21.78 -2.70
N ASP A 30 -11.92 22.77 -3.14
CA ASP A 30 -11.20 22.71 -4.42
C ASP A 30 -9.91 21.88 -4.36
N LYS A 31 -9.65 21.21 -3.25
CA LYS A 31 -8.44 20.40 -3.08
C LYS A 31 -8.48 19.15 -3.95
N ILE A 32 -7.30 18.76 -4.45
CA ILE A 32 -7.17 17.61 -5.36
C ILE A 32 -6.90 16.35 -4.52
N ILE A 33 -7.77 15.37 -4.67
CA ILE A 33 -7.68 14.08 -3.99
C ILE A 33 -7.32 13.02 -5.03
N VAL A 34 -6.31 12.21 -4.74
CA VAL A 34 -5.87 11.10 -5.61
C VAL A 34 -5.83 9.81 -4.81
N LYS A 35 -6.29 8.73 -5.41
CA LYS A 35 -6.09 7.38 -4.90
C LYS A 35 -4.93 6.75 -5.67
N PHE A 36 -3.84 6.44 -4.97
CA PHE A 36 -2.62 5.86 -5.54
C PHE A 36 -2.55 4.38 -5.19
N VAL A 37 -2.52 3.52 -6.21
CA VAL A 37 -2.55 2.07 -6.05
C VAL A 37 -1.35 1.45 -6.76
N PRO A 38 -0.33 0.97 -6.01
CA PRO A 38 0.72 0.16 -6.61
C PRO A 38 0.13 -1.14 -7.16
N ALA A 39 0.33 -1.39 -8.46
CA ALA A 39 -0.33 -2.49 -9.17
C ALA A 39 0.62 -3.24 -10.12
N SER A 40 1.94 -3.03 -10.02
CA SER A 40 2.91 -3.70 -10.88
C SER A 40 3.21 -5.13 -10.48
N GLY A 41 2.80 -5.57 -9.28
CA GLY A 41 3.11 -6.90 -8.77
C GLY A 41 2.53 -8.01 -9.63
N ALA A 42 3.39 -8.95 -10.05
CA ALA A 42 2.97 -10.14 -10.77
C ALA A 42 2.20 -11.11 -9.86
N ALA A 43 1.22 -11.82 -10.43
CA ALA A 43 0.43 -12.79 -9.68
C ALA A 43 1.13 -14.15 -9.50
N SER A 44 2.35 -14.32 -9.99
CA SER A 44 3.06 -15.61 -9.95
C SER A 44 3.17 -16.20 -8.54
N ARG A 45 3.41 -15.36 -7.52
CA ARG A 45 3.46 -15.82 -6.13
C ARG A 45 2.11 -16.33 -5.62
N MET A 46 1.04 -15.73 -6.07
CA MET A 46 -0.33 -16.13 -5.74
C MET A 46 -0.63 -17.56 -6.19
N PHE A 47 -0.01 -17.98 -7.29
CA PHE A 47 -0.20 -19.30 -7.89
C PHE A 47 0.94 -20.28 -7.63
N LYS A 48 1.85 -19.98 -6.73
CA LYS A 48 3.01 -20.83 -6.44
C LYS A 48 2.67 -22.30 -6.24
N ASN A 49 1.66 -22.60 -5.42
CA ASN A 49 1.25 -23.97 -5.14
C ASN A 49 0.70 -24.68 -6.39
N LEU A 50 0.04 -23.95 -7.27
CA LEU A 50 -0.47 -24.52 -8.52
C LEU A 50 0.65 -24.77 -9.53
N PHE A 51 1.65 -23.92 -9.60
CA PHE A 51 2.85 -24.18 -10.41
C PHE A 51 3.58 -25.43 -9.92
N GLU A 52 3.70 -25.59 -8.60
CA GLU A 52 4.30 -26.78 -7.99
C GLU A 52 3.50 -28.04 -8.37
N PHE A 53 2.16 -27.97 -8.37
CA PHE A 53 1.30 -29.07 -8.80
C PHE A 53 1.54 -29.44 -10.25
N LEU A 54 1.67 -28.46 -11.17
CA LEU A 54 1.94 -28.73 -12.60
C LEU A 54 3.23 -29.51 -12.81
N SER A 55 4.26 -29.23 -11.99
CA SER A 55 5.57 -29.89 -12.10
C SER A 55 5.72 -31.10 -11.19
N ALA A 56 4.71 -31.44 -10.39
CA ALA A 56 4.74 -32.57 -9.48
C ALA A 56 4.68 -33.91 -10.22
N GLU A 57 5.25 -34.96 -9.61
CA GLU A 57 5.22 -36.32 -10.17
C GLU A 57 3.86 -37.00 -10.03
N TYR A 58 3.01 -36.53 -9.13
CA TYR A 58 1.64 -37.03 -8.98
C TYR A 58 0.66 -36.22 -9.84
N ASP A 59 -0.46 -36.87 -10.21
CA ASP A 59 -1.45 -36.27 -11.12
C ASP A 59 -2.73 -35.80 -10.45
N LYS A 60 -2.96 -36.21 -9.21
CA LYS A 60 -4.17 -35.83 -8.45
C LYS A 60 -3.87 -34.88 -7.32
N PRO A 61 -4.84 -34.01 -6.96
CA PRO A 61 -4.66 -33.10 -5.82
C PRO A 61 -4.29 -33.90 -4.57
N THR A 62 -3.12 -33.58 -4.00
CA THR A 62 -2.55 -34.35 -2.89
C THR A 62 -2.37 -33.48 -1.65
N THR A 63 -1.86 -32.24 -1.81
CA THR A 63 -1.71 -31.32 -0.69
C THR A 63 -3.06 -30.74 -0.27
N LYS A 64 -3.14 -30.24 0.95
CA LYS A 64 -4.36 -29.57 1.44
C LYS A 64 -4.74 -28.39 0.56
N PHE A 65 -3.74 -27.64 0.11
CA PHE A 65 -3.96 -26.50 -0.78
C PHE A 65 -4.58 -26.92 -2.10
N GLU A 66 -4.02 -27.95 -2.73
CA GLU A 66 -4.52 -28.50 -4.01
C GLU A 66 -5.93 -29.02 -3.87
N GLN A 67 -6.21 -29.76 -2.80
CA GLN A 67 -7.54 -30.30 -2.52
C GLN A 67 -8.56 -29.18 -2.31
N ALA A 68 -8.22 -28.16 -1.52
CA ALA A 68 -9.09 -27.01 -1.29
C ALA A 68 -9.37 -26.23 -2.56
N PHE A 69 -8.36 -26.05 -3.42
CA PHE A 69 -8.52 -25.39 -4.71
C PHE A 69 -9.59 -26.08 -5.57
N PHE A 70 -9.49 -27.38 -5.75
CA PHE A 70 -10.43 -28.13 -6.58
C PHE A 70 -11.80 -28.33 -5.92
N ASP A 71 -11.84 -28.47 -4.59
CA ASP A 71 -13.11 -28.56 -3.87
C ASP A 71 -13.93 -27.27 -3.99
N GLY A 72 -13.25 -26.12 -3.99
CA GLY A 72 -13.88 -24.81 -4.09
C GLY A 72 -13.90 -24.20 -5.50
N ILE A 73 -13.54 -24.97 -6.53
CA ILE A 73 -13.28 -24.39 -7.86
C ILE A 73 -14.46 -23.64 -8.46
N ARG A 74 -15.69 -24.04 -8.14
CA ARG A 74 -16.90 -23.36 -8.62
C ARG A 74 -17.14 -22.00 -8.00
N ASP A 75 -16.51 -21.73 -6.86
CA ASP A 75 -16.69 -20.49 -6.10
C ASP A 75 -15.76 -19.38 -6.56
N PHE A 76 -14.77 -19.67 -7.39
CA PHE A 76 -13.90 -18.65 -7.95
C PHE A 76 -14.65 -17.80 -8.99
N ALA A 77 -14.40 -16.49 -8.96
CA ALA A 77 -14.97 -15.55 -9.92
C ALA A 77 -14.54 -15.84 -11.37
N PHE A 78 -13.41 -16.52 -11.56
CA PHE A 78 -12.90 -16.90 -12.87
C PHE A 78 -13.39 -18.26 -13.35
N PHE A 79 -14.28 -18.94 -12.60
CA PHE A 79 -14.70 -20.30 -12.95
C PHE A 79 -15.26 -20.40 -14.37
N ASP A 80 -16.16 -19.50 -14.77
CA ASP A 80 -16.78 -19.57 -16.09
C ASP A 80 -15.74 -19.32 -17.22
N ASP A 81 -14.85 -18.36 -17.03
CA ASP A 81 -13.77 -18.12 -17.99
C ASP A 81 -12.82 -19.31 -18.07
N LEU A 82 -12.51 -19.91 -16.94
CA LEU A 82 -11.66 -21.10 -16.88
C LEU A 82 -12.31 -22.29 -17.59
N ASN A 83 -13.62 -22.46 -17.41
CA ASN A 83 -14.37 -23.53 -18.05
C ASN A 83 -14.30 -23.41 -19.59
N VAL A 84 -14.48 -22.21 -20.12
CA VAL A 84 -14.32 -21.93 -21.55
C VAL A 84 -12.88 -22.20 -22.02
N ALA A 85 -11.89 -21.77 -21.24
CA ALA A 85 -10.48 -22.03 -21.55
C ALA A 85 -10.16 -23.53 -21.59
N CYS A 86 -10.70 -24.32 -20.66
CA CYS A 86 -10.53 -25.77 -20.64
C CYS A 86 -11.12 -26.42 -21.89
N GLN A 87 -12.31 -26.01 -22.33
CA GLN A 87 -12.91 -26.49 -23.57
C GLN A 87 -12.01 -26.22 -24.78
N ARG A 88 -11.46 -25.01 -24.85
CA ARG A 88 -10.59 -24.60 -25.96
C ARG A 88 -9.25 -25.35 -25.96
N THR A 89 -8.63 -25.51 -24.80
CA THR A 89 -7.26 -26.05 -24.71
C THR A 89 -7.21 -27.56 -24.51
N ALA A 90 -8.23 -28.16 -23.90
CA ALA A 90 -8.25 -29.59 -23.57
C ALA A 90 -9.49 -30.34 -24.09
N GLY A 91 -10.40 -29.65 -24.76
CA GLY A 91 -11.58 -30.27 -25.39
C GLY A 91 -12.70 -30.69 -24.43
N LYS A 92 -12.58 -30.41 -23.15
CA LYS A 92 -13.57 -30.70 -22.11
C LYS A 92 -13.71 -29.57 -21.12
N ASP A 93 -14.85 -29.46 -20.47
CA ASP A 93 -15.06 -28.53 -19.40
C ASP A 93 -14.37 -28.99 -18.09
N ILE A 94 -14.41 -28.17 -17.07
CA ILE A 94 -13.75 -28.48 -15.79
C ILE A 94 -14.29 -29.75 -15.16
N PRO A 95 -15.65 -29.97 -15.02
CA PRO A 95 -16.14 -31.21 -14.48
C PRO A 95 -15.71 -32.44 -15.26
N GLY A 96 -15.72 -32.36 -16.59
CA GLY A 96 -15.27 -33.43 -17.47
C GLY A 96 -13.81 -33.82 -17.30
N LEU A 97 -12.94 -32.82 -17.19
CA LEU A 97 -11.51 -33.03 -16.94
C LEU A 97 -11.25 -33.61 -15.56
N MET A 98 -11.96 -33.13 -14.54
CA MET A 98 -11.81 -33.65 -13.18
C MET A 98 -12.32 -35.11 -13.08
N GLU A 99 -13.41 -35.44 -13.76
CA GLU A 99 -13.97 -36.78 -13.79
C GLU A 99 -12.99 -37.79 -14.39
N GLU A 100 -12.28 -37.42 -15.45
CA GLU A 100 -11.24 -38.29 -16.03
C GLU A 100 -9.90 -38.24 -15.29
N GLY A 101 -9.80 -37.47 -14.23
CA GLY A 101 -8.55 -37.33 -13.43
C GLY A 101 -7.51 -36.41 -14.02
N ASN A 102 -7.87 -35.57 -15.00
CA ASN A 102 -6.94 -34.63 -15.66
C ASN A 102 -6.97 -33.27 -14.99
N TYR A 103 -6.59 -33.21 -13.73
CA TYR A 103 -6.55 -31.97 -12.94
C TYR A 103 -5.48 -30.98 -13.44
N LYS A 104 -4.37 -31.50 -13.95
CA LYS A 104 -3.28 -30.63 -14.49
C LYS A 104 -3.73 -29.83 -15.69
N ALA A 105 -4.62 -30.38 -16.52
CA ALA A 105 -5.17 -29.63 -17.66
C ALA A 105 -5.96 -28.41 -17.21
N VAL A 106 -6.69 -28.52 -16.10
CA VAL A 106 -7.43 -27.37 -15.50
C VAL A 106 -6.46 -26.29 -15.05
N VAL A 107 -5.41 -26.66 -14.32
CA VAL A 107 -4.42 -25.71 -13.82
C VAL A 107 -3.63 -25.09 -14.98
N ALA A 108 -3.27 -25.86 -15.98
CA ALA A 108 -2.59 -25.36 -17.19
C ALA A 108 -3.46 -24.32 -17.92
N ALA A 109 -4.76 -24.59 -18.07
CA ALA A 109 -5.70 -23.65 -18.69
C ALA A 109 -5.83 -22.34 -17.90
N LEU A 110 -5.67 -22.39 -16.57
CA LEU A 110 -5.66 -21.18 -15.73
C LEU A 110 -4.38 -20.37 -15.90
N LEU A 111 -3.22 -21.02 -15.83
CA LEU A 111 -1.92 -20.35 -15.66
C LEU A 111 -1.20 -20.05 -16.96
N GLU A 112 -1.32 -20.90 -17.97
CA GLU A 112 -0.51 -20.84 -19.18
C GLU A 112 -1.11 -19.92 -20.25
N THR A 113 -0.26 -19.46 -21.18
CA THR A 113 -0.62 -18.52 -22.25
C THR A 113 -1.74 -19.03 -23.16
N ALA A 114 -1.78 -20.34 -23.42
CA ALA A 114 -2.84 -20.93 -24.25
C ALA A 114 -4.22 -20.84 -23.59
N GLY A 115 -4.29 -20.72 -22.26
CA GLY A 115 -5.52 -20.54 -21.51
C GLY A 115 -5.74 -19.09 -21.09
N LEU A 116 -5.97 -18.88 -19.80
CA LEU A 116 -6.21 -17.55 -19.24
C LEU A 116 -4.94 -16.74 -18.97
N ASN A 117 -3.78 -17.39 -18.99
CA ASN A 117 -2.47 -16.75 -18.75
C ASN A 117 -2.34 -16.08 -17.37
N TYR A 118 -3.08 -16.53 -16.38
CA TYR A 118 -3.06 -15.91 -15.04
C TYR A 118 -1.67 -15.99 -14.37
N GLY A 119 -0.86 -16.97 -14.75
CA GLY A 119 0.49 -17.11 -14.22
C GLY A 119 1.45 -16.00 -14.61
N ALA A 120 1.15 -15.25 -15.68
CA ALA A 120 1.99 -14.15 -16.18
C ALA A 120 1.34 -12.77 -16.04
N LEU A 121 0.10 -12.70 -15.59
CA LEU A 121 -0.61 -11.42 -15.43
C LEU A 121 -0.41 -10.82 -14.04
N PRO A 122 -0.56 -9.50 -13.90
CA PRO A 122 -0.57 -8.86 -12.59
C PRO A 122 -1.91 -9.09 -11.89
N LYS A 123 -1.90 -9.08 -10.55
CA LYS A 123 -3.11 -9.32 -9.75
C LYS A 123 -4.28 -8.39 -10.13
N GLY A 124 -3.98 -7.14 -10.45
CA GLY A 124 -5.01 -6.14 -10.77
C GLY A 124 -5.92 -6.50 -11.94
N LEU A 125 -5.49 -7.42 -12.80
CA LEU A 125 -6.24 -7.85 -13.99
C LEU A 125 -6.97 -9.19 -13.81
N LEU A 126 -6.87 -9.84 -12.66
CA LEU A 126 -7.49 -11.13 -12.39
C LEU A 126 -8.89 -10.96 -11.82
N LYS A 127 -9.82 -11.82 -12.19
CA LYS A 127 -11.17 -11.79 -11.62
C LYS A 127 -11.16 -12.29 -10.19
N PHE A 128 -11.52 -11.43 -9.25
CA PHE A 128 -11.52 -11.74 -7.81
C PHE A 128 -12.92 -12.00 -7.28
N HIS A 129 -13.92 -11.21 -7.67
CA HIS A 129 -15.24 -11.24 -7.03
C HIS A 129 -16.38 -11.38 -8.03
N LYS A 130 -17.38 -12.20 -7.68
CA LYS A 130 -18.58 -12.40 -8.48
C LYS A 130 -19.62 -11.33 -8.20
N TYR A 131 -20.24 -10.85 -9.27
CA TYR A 131 -21.39 -9.93 -9.21
C TYR A 131 -22.45 -10.40 -10.21
N PRO A 132 -23.74 -10.06 -9.99
CA PRO A 132 -24.81 -10.43 -10.95
C PRO A 132 -24.53 -9.95 -12.38
N GLU A 133 -23.92 -8.76 -12.53
CA GLU A 133 -23.59 -8.15 -13.82
C GLU A 133 -22.25 -8.62 -14.41
N GLY A 134 -21.54 -9.49 -13.73
CA GLY A 134 -20.23 -9.97 -14.14
C GLY A 134 -19.19 -9.83 -13.03
N SER A 135 -18.08 -10.55 -13.15
CA SER A 135 -17.04 -10.53 -12.13
C SER A 135 -16.18 -9.28 -12.19
N ARG A 136 -15.62 -8.88 -11.03
CA ARG A 136 -14.72 -7.74 -10.93
C ARG A 136 -13.28 -8.16 -10.65
N THR A 137 -12.37 -7.41 -11.26
CA THR A 137 -10.94 -7.43 -10.94
C THR A 137 -10.64 -6.52 -9.76
N PRO A 138 -9.45 -6.62 -9.13
CA PRO A 138 -9.01 -5.66 -8.13
C PRO A 138 -8.99 -4.21 -8.62
N LEU A 139 -8.60 -3.96 -9.87
CA LEU A 139 -8.67 -2.63 -10.45
C LEU A 139 -10.08 -2.06 -10.34
N GLU A 140 -11.08 -2.83 -10.75
CA GLU A 140 -12.48 -2.43 -10.68
C GLU A 140 -12.93 -2.17 -9.24
N GLU A 141 -12.49 -3.00 -8.28
CA GLU A 141 -12.81 -2.78 -6.87
C GLU A 141 -12.18 -1.47 -6.33
N HIS A 142 -11.00 -1.11 -6.80
CA HIS A 142 -10.40 0.18 -6.44
C HIS A 142 -11.14 1.38 -7.05
N LEU A 143 -11.72 1.23 -8.24
CA LEU A 143 -12.58 2.27 -8.80
C LEU A 143 -13.82 2.48 -7.93
N ALA A 144 -14.47 1.40 -7.52
CA ALA A 144 -15.62 1.46 -6.62
C ALA A 144 -15.26 2.12 -5.28
N GLU A 145 -14.15 1.71 -4.66
CA GLU A 145 -13.67 2.33 -3.42
C GLU A 145 -13.43 3.82 -3.60
N GLY A 146 -12.76 4.21 -4.69
CA GLY A 146 -12.47 5.63 -4.97
C GLY A 146 -13.72 6.48 -4.99
N ALA A 147 -14.79 5.99 -5.60
CA ALA A 147 -16.08 6.67 -5.61
C ALA A 147 -16.69 6.83 -4.21
N MET A 148 -16.44 5.88 -3.32
CA MET A 148 -17.05 5.83 -2.00
C MET A 148 -16.40 6.76 -0.97
N TYR A 149 -15.10 7.02 -1.06
CA TYR A 149 -14.41 7.86 -0.06
C TYR A 149 -13.46 8.93 -0.64
N ALA A 150 -13.11 8.85 -1.93
CA ALA A 150 -12.14 9.74 -2.55
C ALA A 150 -12.75 10.64 -3.65
N ALA A 151 -14.06 10.71 -3.73
CA ALA A 151 -14.74 11.61 -4.66
C ALA A 151 -14.66 13.05 -4.14
N GLY A 152 -14.02 13.92 -4.93
CA GLY A 152 -13.92 15.34 -4.64
C GLY A 152 -15.17 16.12 -5.04
N LYS A 153 -15.04 17.44 -5.03
CA LYS A 153 -16.10 18.35 -5.45
C LYS A 153 -16.59 17.98 -6.85
N SER A 154 -17.89 18.01 -7.06
CA SER A 154 -18.53 17.65 -8.33
C SER A 154 -18.40 16.18 -8.74
N GLY A 155 -18.08 15.29 -7.80
CA GLY A 155 -17.98 13.86 -8.07
C GLY A 155 -16.75 13.41 -8.84
N LYS A 156 -15.68 14.21 -8.85
CA LYS A 156 -14.44 13.88 -9.54
C LYS A 156 -13.63 12.87 -8.72
N VAL A 157 -13.27 11.73 -9.34
CA VAL A 157 -12.46 10.67 -8.71
C VAL A 157 -11.18 10.48 -9.52
N ASN A 158 -10.04 10.80 -8.90
CA ASN A 158 -8.73 10.60 -9.50
C ASN A 158 -8.13 9.31 -8.94
N VAL A 159 -7.81 8.36 -9.82
CA VAL A 159 -7.14 7.11 -9.44
C VAL A 159 -5.87 6.96 -10.27
N HIS A 160 -4.77 6.70 -9.61
CA HIS A 160 -3.47 6.50 -10.25
C HIS A 160 -2.95 5.11 -9.91
N PHE A 161 -2.63 4.33 -10.94
CA PHE A 161 -2.04 3.00 -10.79
C PHE A 161 -0.59 3.02 -11.26
N THR A 162 0.30 2.42 -10.47
CA THR A 162 1.64 2.10 -10.96
C THR A 162 1.62 0.70 -11.54
N VAL A 163 2.12 0.55 -12.76
CA VAL A 163 2.05 -0.71 -13.51
C VAL A 163 3.41 -1.02 -14.13
N SER A 164 3.62 -2.27 -14.51
CA SER A 164 4.80 -2.63 -15.32
C SER A 164 4.55 -2.30 -16.80
N THR A 165 5.64 -1.98 -17.51
CA THR A 165 5.60 -1.59 -18.93
C THR A 165 4.86 -2.62 -19.79
N GLU A 166 5.14 -3.90 -19.57
CA GLU A 166 4.58 -5.01 -20.35
C GLU A 166 3.07 -5.18 -20.15
N HIS A 167 2.49 -4.68 -19.05
CA HIS A 167 1.06 -4.84 -18.75
C HIS A 167 0.26 -3.54 -18.88
N ARG A 168 0.92 -2.42 -19.12
CA ARG A 168 0.26 -1.10 -19.16
C ARG A 168 -0.92 -1.05 -20.13
N GLU A 169 -0.77 -1.60 -21.32
CA GLU A 169 -1.83 -1.58 -22.34
C GLU A 169 -3.04 -2.41 -21.91
N LEU A 170 -2.84 -3.53 -21.21
CA LEU A 170 -3.92 -4.35 -20.68
C LEU A 170 -4.70 -3.62 -19.60
N PHE A 171 -4.01 -2.88 -18.71
CA PHE A 171 -4.66 -2.04 -17.70
C PHE A 171 -5.48 -0.92 -18.35
N LYS A 172 -4.92 -0.23 -19.34
CA LYS A 172 -5.63 0.81 -20.08
C LYS A 172 -6.89 0.28 -20.76
N LYS A 173 -6.79 -0.88 -21.41
CA LYS A 173 -7.92 -1.52 -22.06
C LYS A 173 -9.05 -1.83 -21.07
N LEU A 174 -8.71 -2.37 -19.91
CA LEU A 174 -9.69 -2.68 -18.87
C LEU A 174 -10.39 -1.40 -18.39
N VAL A 175 -9.66 -0.33 -18.19
CA VAL A 175 -10.23 0.98 -17.81
C VAL A 175 -11.17 1.50 -18.88
N GLU A 176 -10.76 1.46 -20.14
CA GLU A 176 -11.60 1.91 -21.27
C GLU A 176 -12.92 1.12 -21.35
N GLU A 177 -12.88 -0.18 -21.05
CA GLU A 177 -14.06 -1.03 -21.06
C GLU A 177 -15.00 -0.80 -19.87
N LYS A 178 -14.47 -0.39 -18.71
CA LYS A 178 -15.22 -0.42 -17.44
C LYS A 178 -15.52 0.94 -16.81
N ALA A 179 -14.69 1.95 -17.03
CA ALA A 179 -14.78 3.21 -16.29
C ALA A 179 -16.12 3.93 -16.46
N GLU A 180 -16.67 3.95 -17.66
CA GLU A 180 -17.96 4.61 -17.94
C GLU A 180 -19.12 4.00 -17.15
N ALA A 181 -19.20 2.65 -17.14
CA ALA A 181 -20.25 1.94 -16.39
C ALA A 181 -20.12 2.17 -14.88
N PHE A 182 -18.90 2.17 -14.35
CA PHE A 182 -18.64 2.47 -12.95
C PHE A 182 -19.00 3.93 -12.60
N GLY A 183 -18.68 4.87 -13.51
CA GLY A 183 -19.07 6.27 -13.34
C GLY A 183 -20.58 6.45 -13.23
N LYS A 184 -21.34 5.78 -14.08
CA LYS A 184 -22.80 5.79 -14.03
C LYS A 184 -23.34 5.14 -12.76
N ARG A 185 -22.77 4.00 -12.37
CA ARG A 185 -23.21 3.24 -11.19
C ARG A 185 -23.03 4.03 -9.90
N TYR A 186 -21.91 4.73 -9.74
CA TYR A 186 -21.59 5.46 -8.51
C TYR A 186 -21.82 6.96 -8.60
N GLY A 187 -22.29 7.47 -9.74
CA GLY A 187 -22.56 8.89 -9.92
C GLY A 187 -21.32 9.77 -9.86
N VAL A 188 -20.22 9.33 -10.44
CA VAL A 188 -18.92 10.01 -10.42
C VAL A 188 -18.29 10.08 -11.80
N ASP A 189 -17.30 10.99 -11.95
CA ASP A 189 -16.44 11.09 -13.14
C ASP A 189 -15.03 10.62 -12.78
N TYR A 190 -14.56 9.57 -13.44
CA TYR A 190 -13.22 9.02 -13.21
C TYR A 190 -12.17 9.67 -14.09
N TYR A 191 -11.04 9.99 -13.47
CA TYR A 191 -9.81 10.39 -14.12
C TYR A 191 -8.74 9.39 -13.70
N ILE A 192 -8.41 8.46 -14.60
CA ILE A 192 -7.55 7.33 -14.29
C ILE A 192 -6.25 7.49 -15.05
N THR A 193 -5.14 7.46 -14.31
CA THR A 193 -3.80 7.62 -14.87
C THR A 193 -2.91 6.46 -14.48
N PHE A 194 -1.83 6.28 -15.24
CA PHE A 194 -0.85 5.21 -15.04
C PHE A 194 0.55 5.79 -15.06
N SER A 195 1.43 5.19 -14.27
CA SER A 195 2.86 5.41 -14.38
C SER A 195 3.61 4.11 -14.16
N GLU A 196 4.87 4.11 -14.57
CA GLU A 196 5.77 2.99 -14.41
C GLU A 196 6.90 3.39 -13.48
N GLN A 197 7.48 2.43 -12.79
CA GLN A 197 8.67 2.68 -12.00
C GLN A 197 9.76 3.24 -12.93
N LYS A 198 10.37 4.34 -12.52
CA LYS A 198 11.35 5.05 -13.36
C LYS A 198 12.64 4.26 -13.49
N PRO A 199 13.19 4.13 -14.71
CA PRO A 199 14.47 3.42 -14.92
C PRO A 199 15.64 4.00 -14.13
N ASN A 200 15.64 5.31 -13.86
CA ASN A 200 16.70 5.96 -13.07
C ASN A 200 16.68 5.57 -11.58
N THR A 201 15.64 4.86 -11.13
CA THR A 201 15.58 4.30 -9.77
C THR A 201 16.14 2.89 -9.68
N ASP A 202 16.51 2.29 -10.81
CA ASP A 202 17.18 1.00 -10.82
C ASP A 202 18.55 1.09 -10.14
N THR A 203 18.96 0.04 -9.47
CA THR A 203 20.23 -0.03 -8.75
C THR A 203 21.17 -1.04 -9.40
N ILE A 204 22.46 -0.74 -9.35
CA ILE A 204 23.46 -1.64 -9.89
C ILE A 204 23.60 -2.86 -8.97
N ALA A 205 23.66 -4.06 -9.57
CA ALA A 205 23.95 -5.28 -8.83
C ALA A 205 25.44 -5.46 -8.63
N ALA A 206 25.82 -6.03 -7.49
CA ALA A 206 27.20 -6.38 -7.17
C ALA A 206 27.33 -7.88 -6.98
N ASP A 207 28.53 -8.41 -7.24
CA ASP A 207 28.88 -9.79 -6.88
C ASP A 207 29.18 -9.89 -5.38
N MET A 208 29.51 -11.09 -4.92
CA MET A 208 29.78 -11.33 -3.49
C MET A 208 31.09 -10.67 -3.00
N ASP A 209 31.93 -10.22 -3.92
CA ASP A 209 33.16 -9.48 -3.62
C ASP A 209 32.98 -7.96 -3.76
N ASN A 210 31.75 -7.49 -3.86
CA ASN A 210 31.38 -6.07 -4.03
C ASN A 210 31.89 -5.45 -5.34
N GLN A 211 32.14 -6.26 -6.35
CA GLN A 211 32.44 -5.78 -7.69
C GLN A 211 31.13 -5.71 -8.51
N PRO A 212 31.07 -4.84 -9.53
CA PRO A 212 29.86 -4.80 -10.38
C PRO A 212 29.56 -6.16 -10.98
N PHE A 213 28.33 -6.63 -10.82
CA PHE A 213 27.87 -7.88 -11.43
C PHE A 213 27.69 -7.67 -12.93
N ARG A 214 28.27 -8.54 -13.74
CA ARG A 214 28.16 -8.46 -15.19
C ARG A 214 27.43 -9.67 -15.76
N ASP A 215 26.49 -9.38 -16.66
CA ASP A 215 25.76 -10.37 -17.42
C ASP A 215 26.12 -10.19 -18.89
N ASN A 216 26.78 -11.17 -19.50
CA ASN A 216 27.31 -11.10 -20.86
C ASN A 216 28.18 -9.84 -21.10
N GLY A 217 29.02 -9.51 -20.10
CA GLY A 217 29.94 -8.37 -20.16
C GLY A 217 29.31 -7.01 -19.86
N LYS A 218 27.99 -6.95 -19.70
CA LYS A 218 27.26 -5.72 -19.39
C LYS A 218 26.93 -5.61 -17.91
N LEU A 219 26.95 -4.39 -17.39
CA LEU A 219 26.50 -4.13 -16.02
C LEU A 219 25.03 -4.54 -15.86
N LEU A 220 24.72 -5.18 -14.75
CA LEU A 220 23.35 -5.56 -14.41
C LEU A 220 22.74 -4.52 -13.48
N PHE A 221 21.58 -3.98 -13.89
CA PHE A 221 20.76 -3.12 -13.06
C PHE A 221 19.48 -3.86 -12.66
N ARG A 222 19.00 -3.60 -11.47
CA ARG A 222 17.79 -4.22 -10.94
C ARG A 222 16.85 -3.16 -10.38
N PRO A 223 15.51 -3.43 -10.43
CA PRO A 223 14.55 -2.54 -9.77
C PRO A 223 14.89 -2.35 -8.30
N GLY A 224 14.74 -1.13 -7.82
CA GLY A 224 15.09 -0.75 -6.43
C GLY A 224 14.03 -1.11 -5.38
N GLY A 225 13.04 -1.92 -5.72
CA GLY A 225 11.93 -2.24 -4.83
C GLY A 225 10.85 -1.17 -4.84
N HIS A 226 9.82 -1.34 -3.98
CA HIS A 226 8.68 -0.40 -3.96
C HIS A 226 9.05 1.01 -3.48
N GLY A 227 10.20 1.18 -2.84
CA GLY A 227 10.70 2.49 -2.45
C GLY A 227 10.96 3.42 -3.64
N ALA A 228 11.25 2.86 -4.82
CA ALA A 228 11.38 3.63 -6.05
C ALA A 228 10.10 4.41 -6.40
N LEU A 229 8.95 3.96 -5.94
CA LEU A 229 7.66 4.59 -6.20
C LEU A 229 7.48 5.94 -5.51
N ILE A 230 8.38 6.34 -4.62
CA ILE A 230 8.34 7.69 -4.05
C ILE A 230 8.45 8.75 -5.16
N GLU A 231 9.18 8.48 -6.23
CA GLU A 231 9.28 9.39 -7.37
C GLU A 231 7.98 9.44 -8.18
N ASN A 232 7.27 8.32 -8.31
CA ASN A 232 5.94 8.29 -8.94
C ASN A 232 4.94 9.11 -8.12
N LEU A 233 4.98 8.94 -6.80
CA LEU A 233 4.15 9.69 -5.87
C LEU A 233 4.45 11.20 -5.96
N ASN A 234 5.72 11.55 -6.04
CA ASN A 234 6.20 12.93 -6.12
C ASN A 234 5.71 13.65 -7.39
N ASP A 235 5.47 12.92 -8.47
CA ASP A 235 5.01 13.50 -9.74
C ASP A 235 3.52 13.85 -9.74
N LEU A 236 2.74 13.37 -8.76
CA LEU A 236 1.30 13.61 -8.74
C LEU A 236 0.97 15.05 -8.35
N ASP A 237 0.04 15.65 -9.08
CA ASP A 237 -0.58 16.92 -8.71
C ASP A 237 -1.74 16.62 -7.76
N ALA A 238 -1.48 16.72 -6.46
CA ALA A 238 -2.45 16.37 -5.44
C ALA A 238 -2.21 17.11 -4.14
N ASP A 239 -3.29 17.34 -3.39
CA ASP A 239 -3.24 17.78 -2.00
C ASP A 239 -3.23 16.58 -1.06
N ILE A 240 -4.12 15.63 -1.32
CA ILE A 240 -4.32 14.42 -0.52
C ILE A 240 -4.17 13.19 -1.41
N ILE A 241 -3.43 12.20 -0.92
CA ILE A 241 -3.22 10.94 -1.63
C ILE A 241 -3.54 9.78 -0.69
N PHE A 242 -4.52 8.95 -1.08
CA PHE A 242 -4.78 7.67 -0.44
C PHE A 242 -3.88 6.61 -1.05
N ILE A 243 -3.26 5.77 -0.24
CA ILE A 243 -2.40 4.67 -0.69
C ILE A 243 -2.93 3.36 -0.13
N LYS A 244 -3.10 2.39 -1.00
CA LYS A 244 -3.53 1.04 -0.64
C LYS A 244 -3.01 0.06 -1.69
N ASN A 245 -2.63 -1.14 -1.27
CA ASN A 245 -2.18 -2.18 -2.21
C ASN A 245 -3.33 -2.70 -3.06
N ILE A 246 -3.00 -3.12 -4.28
CA ILE A 246 -3.97 -3.59 -5.28
C ILE A 246 -4.83 -4.76 -4.81
N ASP A 247 -4.27 -5.67 -4.03
CA ASP A 247 -4.92 -6.93 -3.66
C ASP A 247 -5.78 -6.86 -2.39
N ASN A 248 -5.74 -5.75 -1.66
CA ASN A 248 -6.54 -5.59 -0.43
C ASN A 248 -7.90 -4.98 -0.76
N VAL A 249 -8.78 -5.79 -1.31
CA VAL A 249 -10.12 -5.39 -1.76
C VAL A 249 -11.17 -6.44 -1.37
N VAL A 250 -12.41 -5.99 -1.23
CA VAL A 250 -13.57 -6.85 -0.93
C VAL A 250 -14.73 -6.48 -1.85
N PRO A 251 -15.76 -7.37 -1.98
CA PRO A 251 -16.99 -7.01 -2.68
C PRO A 251 -17.71 -5.81 -2.03
N ASP A 252 -18.54 -5.12 -2.80
CA ASP A 252 -19.28 -3.94 -2.35
C ASP A 252 -20.05 -4.17 -1.05
N LYS A 253 -20.66 -5.34 -0.89
CA LYS A 253 -21.42 -5.71 0.30
C LYS A 253 -20.61 -5.70 1.60
N LEU A 254 -19.29 -5.76 1.50
CA LEU A 254 -18.37 -5.79 2.65
C LEU A 254 -17.52 -4.51 2.74
N LYS A 255 -17.75 -3.50 1.89
CA LYS A 255 -16.92 -2.29 1.85
C LYS A 255 -17.24 -1.26 2.94
N ALA A 256 -18.32 -1.43 3.69
CA ALA A 256 -18.75 -0.41 4.67
C ALA A 256 -17.64 -0.02 5.65
N ASP A 257 -16.95 -1.00 6.24
CA ASP A 257 -15.86 -0.72 7.18
C ASP A 257 -14.66 -0.08 6.49
N THR A 258 -14.29 -0.56 5.31
CA THR A 258 -13.20 0.04 4.51
C THR A 258 -13.48 1.52 4.28
N VAL A 259 -14.68 1.86 3.85
CA VAL A 259 -15.07 3.24 3.55
C VAL A 259 -15.04 4.10 4.81
N THR A 260 -15.65 3.62 5.90
CA THR A 260 -15.70 4.35 7.17
C THR A 260 -14.30 4.66 7.69
N TYR A 261 -13.43 3.66 7.73
CA TYR A 261 -12.09 3.85 8.29
C TYR A 261 -11.11 4.57 7.36
N LYS A 262 -11.29 4.48 6.04
CA LYS A 262 -10.58 5.36 5.10
C LYS A 262 -10.95 6.83 5.34
N LYS A 263 -12.23 7.12 5.47
CA LYS A 263 -12.70 8.47 5.80
C LYS A 263 -12.20 8.93 7.16
N LEU A 264 -12.15 8.03 8.13
CA LEU A 264 -11.64 8.33 9.48
C LEU A 264 -10.18 8.78 9.45
N ILE A 265 -9.30 7.98 8.83
CA ILE A 265 -7.88 8.35 8.77
C ILE A 265 -7.65 9.62 7.96
N ALA A 266 -8.44 9.84 6.91
CA ALA A 266 -8.40 11.08 6.14
C ALA A 266 -8.87 12.29 6.96
N GLY A 267 -9.91 12.13 7.77
CA GLY A 267 -10.40 13.16 8.68
C GLY A 267 -9.39 13.53 9.76
N VAL A 268 -8.69 12.54 10.31
CA VAL A 268 -7.57 12.77 11.24
C VAL A 268 -6.48 13.60 10.56
N LEU A 269 -6.11 13.21 9.33
CA LEU A 269 -5.07 13.89 8.56
C LEU A 269 -5.41 15.36 8.33
N VAL A 270 -6.57 15.65 7.77
CA VAL A 270 -6.93 17.04 7.41
C VAL A 270 -7.12 17.91 8.65
N SER A 271 -7.57 17.34 9.76
CA SER A 271 -7.70 18.05 11.04
C SER A 271 -6.34 18.44 11.61
N LEU A 272 -5.38 17.50 11.59
CA LEU A 272 -4.02 17.76 12.07
C LEU A 272 -3.27 18.73 11.14
N GLN A 273 -3.44 18.57 9.83
CA GLN A 273 -2.82 19.47 8.85
C GLN A 273 -3.31 20.91 9.03
N LYS A 274 -4.61 21.09 9.20
CA LYS A 274 -5.20 22.43 9.43
C LYS A 274 -4.54 23.09 10.63
N LYS A 275 -4.39 22.37 11.71
CA LYS A 275 -3.77 22.88 12.94
C LYS A 275 -2.29 23.20 12.75
N ALA A 276 -1.56 22.31 12.08
CA ALA A 276 -0.14 22.55 11.75
C ALA A 276 0.03 23.80 10.88
N PHE A 277 -0.84 23.99 9.90
CA PHE A 277 -0.79 25.17 9.02
C PHE A 277 -1.09 26.47 9.77
N GLU A 278 -2.08 26.47 10.66
CA GLU A 278 -2.39 27.62 11.52
C GLU A 278 -1.18 27.99 12.39
N TYR A 279 -0.49 27.00 12.95
CA TYR A 279 0.71 27.23 13.74
C TYR A 279 1.87 27.75 12.91
N LEU A 280 2.08 27.24 11.70
CA LEU A 280 3.12 27.73 10.80
C LEU A 280 2.87 29.20 10.41
N GLU A 281 1.63 29.55 10.11
CA GLU A 281 1.26 30.95 9.82
C GLU A 281 1.48 31.85 11.01
N LEU A 282 1.15 31.40 12.22
CA LEU A 282 1.41 32.14 13.45
C LEU A 282 2.91 32.37 13.65
N LEU A 283 3.73 31.34 13.47
CA LEU A 283 5.18 31.47 13.62
C LEU A 283 5.77 32.40 12.54
N ASP A 284 5.26 32.38 11.32
CA ASP A 284 5.69 33.27 10.25
C ASP A 284 5.34 34.75 10.54
N SER A 285 4.25 34.99 11.27
CA SER A 285 3.82 36.36 11.62
C SER A 285 4.80 37.06 12.54
N GLY A 286 5.61 36.34 13.29
CA GLY A 286 6.49 36.89 14.32
C GLY A 286 5.75 37.44 15.54
N LYS A 287 4.42 37.32 15.59
CA LYS A 287 3.55 37.88 16.63
C LYS A 287 2.97 36.76 17.50
N TYR A 288 3.79 36.22 18.39
CA TYR A 288 3.41 35.13 19.25
C TYR A 288 4.02 35.30 20.65
N THR A 289 3.39 34.70 21.64
CA THR A 289 3.87 34.68 23.00
C THR A 289 4.68 33.40 23.27
N HIS A 290 5.42 33.37 24.37
CA HIS A 290 6.11 32.16 24.83
C HIS A 290 5.12 31.00 25.04
N GLU A 291 3.94 31.28 25.62
CA GLU A 291 2.88 30.29 25.84
C GLU A 291 2.41 29.68 24.53
N GLN A 292 2.30 30.47 23.46
CA GLN A 292 1.93 29.97 22.15
C GLN A 292 3.02 29.07 21.57
N ILE A 293 4.29 29.41 21.74
CA ILE A 293 5.41 28.54 21.33
C ILE A 293 5.30 27.19 22.07
N MET A 294 5.03 27.21 23.36
CA MET A 294 4.90 25.98 24.17
C MET A 294 3.66 25.16 23.75
N GLU A 295 2.57 25.81 23.39
CA GLU A 295 1.38 25.14 22.83
C GLU A 295 1.72 24.38 21.54
N ILE A 296 2.47 25.03 20.64
CA ILE A 296 2.90 24.40 19.38
C ILE A 296 3.85 23.23 19.66
N LEU A 297 4.77 23.40 20.61
CA LEU A 297 5.67 22.30 21.01
C LEU A 297 4.89 21.09 21.54
N GLN A 298 3.87 21.34 22.35
CA GLN A 298 3.00 20.27 22.86
C GLN A 298 2.22 19.59 21.74
N PHE A 299 1.73 20.33 20.76
CA PHE A 299 1.08 19.77 19.58
C PHE A 299 2.04 18.82 18.83
N LEU A 300 3.27 19.25 18.60
CA LEU A 300 4.29 18.42 17.94
C LEU A 300 4.58 17.13 18.72
N GLN A 301 4.73 17.26 20.05
CA GLN A 301 5.07 16.13 20.91
C GLN A 301 3.92 15.14 21.13
N LYS A 302 2.72 15.66 21.36
CA LYS A 302 1.56 14.85 21.79
C LYS A 302 0.65 14.43 20.66
N GLN A 303 0.53 15.22 19.61
CA GLN A 303 -0.37 14.90 18.48
C GLN A 303 0.38 14.40 17.25
N LEU A 304 1.60 14.86 17.02
CA LEU A 304 2.45 14.36 15.92
C LEU A 304 3.53 13.39 16.40
N PHE A 305 3.60 13.15 17.71
CA PHE A 305 4.51 12.19 18.36
C PHE A 305 5.97 12.35 17.97
N CYS A 306 6.40 13.59 17.72
CA CYS A 306 7.79 13.93 17.49
C CYS A 306 8.37 14.59 18.74
N LYS A 307 9.39 13.97 19.34
CA LYS A 307 9.99 14.40 20.59
C LYS A 307 11.49 14.61 20.41
N ASN A 308 12.00 15.64 21.08
CA ASN A 308 13.43 15.89 21.18
C ASN A 308 13.74 16.30 22.62
N PRO A 309 14.51 15.49 23.38
CA PRO A 309 14.89 15.82 24.75
C PRO A 309 15.63 17.15 24.90
N GLU A 310 16.31 17.60 23.85
CA GLU A 310 17.09 18.84 23.86
C GLU A 310 16.25 20.10 23.79
N THR A 311 14.95 20.02 23.52
CA THR A 311 14.08 21.21 23.39
C THR A 311 14.02 22.05 24.66
N LYS A 312 14.16 21.40 25.82
CA LYS A 312 14.19 22.09 27.12
C LYS A 312 15.39 23.05 27.27
N ASN A 313 16.43 22.86 26.46
CA ASN A 313 17.64 23.68 26.48
C ASN A 313 17.64 24.77 25.42
N LEU A 314 16.58 24.89 24.63
CA LEU A 314 16.48 25.86 23.54
C LEU A 314 15.80 27.14 23.98
N GLU A 315 16.33 28.27 23.53
CA GLU A 315 15.69 29.58 23.66
C GLU A 315 14.51 29.68 22.68
N ASP A 316 13.62 30.65 22.90
CA ASP A 316 12.43 30.81 22.05
C ASP A 316 12.75 30.93 20.57
N ALA A 317 13.75 31.70 20.20
CA ALA A 317 14.15 31.85 18.80
C ALA A 317 14.58 30.52 18.16
N GLU A 318 15.32 29.71 18.91
CA GLU A 318 15.75 28.38 18.46
C GLU A 318 14.59 27.41 18.39
N LEU A 319 13.66 27.48 19.35
CA LEU A 319 12.43 26.66 19.36
C LEU A 319 11.57 26.97 18.12
N VAL A 320 11.43 28.24 17.74
CA VAL A 320 10.65 28.62 16.56
C VAL A 320 11.25 28.01 15.31
N ILE A 321 12.58 28.04 15.16
CA ILE A 321 13.26 27.41 14.01
C ILE A 321 13.02 25.91 14.01
N TYR A 322 13.16 25.25 15.16
CA TYR A 322 12.90 23.82 15.32
C TYR A 322 11.46 23.46 14.95
N LEU A 323 10.49 24.19 15.49
CA LEU A 323 9.07 23.94 15.26
C LEU A 323 8.69 24.12 13.78
N LYS A 324 9.17 25.18 13.14
CA LYS A 324 8.95 25.39 11.70
C LYS A 324 9.51 24.23 10.89
N ASN A 325 10.71 23.79 11.19
CA ASN A 325 11.35 22.68 10.50
C ASN A 325 10.55 21.38 10.64
N LYS A 326 10.04 21.08 11.84
CA LYS A 326 9.31 19.84 12.11
C LYS A 326 7.86 19.86 11.63
N LEU A 327 7.21 21.03 11.60
CA LEU A 327 5.82 21.15 11.17
C LEU A 327 5.68 21.26 9.65
N ASN A 328 6.66 21.88 8.97
CA ASN A 328 6.60 22.09 7.52
C ASN A 328 7.14 20.87 6.77
N ARG A 329 6.42 19.79 6.85
CA ARG A 329 6.77 18.50 6.24
C ARG A 329 5.53 17.82 5.68
N PRO A 330 5.69 16.92 4.71
CA PRO A 330 4.59 16.02 4.34
C PRO A 330 4.07 15.31 5.58
N MET A 331 2.79 14.96 5.57
CA MET A 331 2.13 14.28 6.68
C MET A 331 1.42 13.04 6.17
N ARG A 332 1.40 12.00 7.00
CA ARG A 332 0.61 10.80 6.72
C ARG A 332 -0.11 10.32 7.97
N VAL A 333 -1.27 9.72 7.75
CA VAL A 333 -1.97 8.95 8.77
C VAL A 333 -2.10 7.53 8.27
N CYS A 334 -1.65 6.58 9.07
CA CYS A 334 -1.59 5.17 8.70
C CYS A 334 -2.52 4.36 9.59
N GLY A 335 -3.40 3.56 8.97
CA GLY A 335 -4.20 2.57 9.68
C GLY A 335 -3.30 1.47 10.22
N MET A 336 -3.56 1.04 11.46
CA MET A 336 -2.86 -0.08 12.09
C MET A 336 -3.87 -1.08 12.62
N VAL A 337 -3.61 -2.36 12.42
CA VAL A 337 -4.51 -3.46 12.79
C VAL A 337 -3.89 -4.25 13.95
N LYS A 338 -4.71 -4.70 14.89
CA LYS A 338 -4.25 -5.59 15.97
C LYS A 338 -3.62 -6.86 15.39
N ASN A 339 -2.50 -7.30 15.98
CA ASN A 339 -1.78 -8.48 15.54
C ASN A 339 -2.66 -9.73 15.55
N VAL A 340 -2.63 -10.44 14.42
CA VAL A 340 -3.31 -11.73 14.23
C VAL A 340 -2.37 -12.77 13.63
N GLY A 341 -1.05 -12.54 13.75
CA GLY A 341 -0.03 -13.44 13.22
C GLY A 341 0.36 -13.19 11.76
N GLU A 342 -0.05 -12.06 11.18
CA GLU A 342 0.34 -11.72 9.82
C GLU A 342 1.81 -11.28 9.75
N PRO A 343 2.56 -11.71 8.71
CA PRO A 343 3.91 -11.21 8.49
C PRO A 343 3.89 -9.78 7.95
N GLY A 344 4.93 -9.03 8.22
CA GLY A 344 5.09 -7.68 7.68
C GLY A 344 5.60 -6.68 8.70
N GLY A 345 5.57 -5.41 8.34
CA GLY A 345 6.01 -4.32 9.17
C GLY A 345 5.01 -3.93 10.24
N GLY A 346 5.46 -3.09 11.15
CA GLY A 346 4.64 -2.60 12.25
C GLY A 346 4.99 -1.17 12.65
N PRO A 347 4.18 -0.61 13.56
CA PRO A 347 4.36 0.73 14.08
C PRO A 347 5.37 0.77 15.23
N PHE A 348 6.31 1.71 15.15
CA PHE A 348 7.37 1.87 16.15
C PHE A 348 7.62 3.34 16.46
N LEU A 349 8.14 3.59 17.66
CA LEU A 349 8.82 4.82 18.00
C LEU A 349 10.31 4.58 17.77
N ALA A 350 10.94 5.39 16.95
CA ALA A 350 12.32 5.20 16.56
C ALA A 350 13.13 6.48 16.71
N TYR A 351 14.42 6.32 16.97
CA TYR A 351 15.37 7.43 16.97
C TYR A 351 15.72 7.80 15.53
N ASN A 352 15.68 9.11 15.25
CA ASN A 352 16.10 9.66 13.97
C ASN A 352 17.56 10.13 14.04
N SER A 353 18.17 10.35 12.87
CA SER A 353 19.57 10.81 12.78
C SER A 353 19.82 12.16 13.46
N ASP A 354 18.79 12.99 13.59
CA ASP A 354 18.88 14.31 14.24
C ASP A 354 18.65 14.26 15.77
N GLY A 355 18.57 13.06 16.35
CA GLY A 355 18.32 12.86 17.78
C GLY A 355 16.88 12.94 18.22
N THR A 356 15.94 13.20 17.31
CA THR A 356 14.52 13.18 17.62
C THR A 356 13.99 11.76 17.67
N ILE A 357 12.84 11.58 18.33
CA ILE A 357 12.10 10.33 18.37
C ILE A 357 10.77 10.57 17.66
N SER A 358 10.42 9.72 16.71
CA SER A 358 9.15 9.84 15.98
C SER A 358 8.58 8.48 15.62
N LEU A 359 7.33 8.49 15.13
CA LEU A 359 6.65 7.30 14.67
C LEU A 359 7.18 6.87 13.30
N GLN A 360 7.49 5.58 13.18
CA GLN A 360 8.01 4.96 11.97
C GLN A 360 7.32 3.62 11.73
N ILE A 361 7.26 3.22 10.46
CA ILE A 361 6.87 1.87 10.07
C ILE A 361 8.15 1.11 9.76
N LEU A 362 8.41 0.02 10.50
CA LEU A 362 9.61 -0.78 10.32
C LEU A 362 9.25 -2.22 9.97
N GLU A 363 10.01 -2.78 9.04
CA GLU A 363 9.95 -4.21 8.72
C GLU A 363 10.91 -4.99 9.65
N SER A 364 10.66 -6.29 9.83
CA SER A 364 11.54 -7.14 10.66
C SER A 364 12.99 -7.13 10.17
N SER A 365 13.20 -6.99 8.86
CA SER A 365 14.54 -6.91 8.26
C SER A 365 15.32 -5.65 8.66
N GLN A 366 14.64 -4.63 9.17
CA GLN A 366 15.25 -3.36 9.62
C GLN A 366 15.61 -3.38 11.10
N ILE A 367 15.26 -4.45 11.82
CA ILE A 367 15.47 -4.59 13.25
C ILE A 367 16.52 -5.67 13.48
N ASP A 368 17.50 -5.37 14.35
CA ASP A 368 18.54 -6.34 14.72
C ASP A 368 17.93 -7.42 15.62
N MET A 369 17.48 -8.52 15.00
CA MET A 369 16.88 -9.64 15.70
C MET A 369 17.89 -10.47 16.50
N ASN A 370 19.20 -10.19 16.37
CA ASN A 370 20.23 -10.78 17.21
C ASN A 370 20.41 -10.07 18.54
N ASP A 371 19.87 -8.85 18.66
CA ASP A 371 19.78 -8.12 19.92
C ASP A 371 18.50 -8.56 20.65
N PRO A 372 18.62 -9.25 21.82
CA PRO A 372 17.46 -9.78 22.53
C PRO A 372 16.45 -8.71 22.92
N ALA A 373 16.91 -7.50 23.26
CA ALA A 373 16.02 -6.39 23.64
C ALA A 373 15.20 -5.89 22.44
N LYS A 374 15.82 -5.75 21.29
CA LYS A 374 15.14 -5.31 20.07
C LYS A 374 14.18 -6.38 19.53
N LYS A 375 14.61 -7.65 19.60
CA LYS A 375 13.75 -8.78 19.24
C LYS A 375 12.49 -8.81 20.12
N GLU A 376 12.63 -8.60 21.41
CA GLU A 376 11.52 -8.55 22.37
C GLU A 376 10.57 -7.40 22.03
N MET A 377 11.09 -6.20 21.71
CA MET A 377 10.28 -5.05 21.32
C MET A 377 9.45 -5.35 20.06
N PHE A 378 10.02 -6.06 19.10
CA PHE A 378 9.32 -6.47 17.89
C PHE A 378 8.24 -7.50 18.19
N GLU A 379 8.56 -8.56 18.94
CA GLU A 379 7.64 -9.65 19.26
C GLU A 379 6.46 -9.23 20.15
N LYS A 380 6.65 -8.23 21.01
CA LYS A 380 5.62 -7.67 21.88
C LYS A 380 4.75 -6.60 21.20
N GLY A 381 5.00 -6.30 19.94
CA GLY A 381 4.18 -5.35 19.18
C GLY A 381 2.73 -5.78 19.16
N THR A 382 1.82 -4.82 19.38
CA THR A 382 0.37 -5.08 19.48
C THR A 382 -0.35 -4.94 18.15
N HIS A 383 0.27 -4.26 17.18
CA HIS A 383 -0.33 -3.93 15.89
C HIS A 383 0.63 -4.21 14.74
N PHE A 384 0.09 -4.35 13.56
CA PHE A 384 0.86 -4.45 12.32
C PHE A 384 0.38 -3.44 11.30
N ASN A 385 1.23 -3.20 10.28
CA ASN A 385 0.96 -2.28 9.17
C ASN A 385 0.25 -3.01 8.02
N PRO A 386 -1.04 -2.72 7.76
CA PRO A 386 -1.76 -3.31 6.62
C PRO A 386 -1.46 -2.61 5.28
N VAL A 387 -0.67 -1.56 5.28
CA VAL A 387 -0.42 -0.66 4.14
C VAL A 387 -1.72 0.01 3.69
N ASP A 388 -2.25 0.83 4.58
CA ASP A 388 -3.49 1.59 4.40
C ASP A 388 -3.28 2.97 4.98
N LEU A 389 -2.94 3.94 4.13
CA LEU A 389 -2.53 5.26 4.59
C LEU A 389 -3.09 6.37 3.71
N VAL A 390 -3.10 7.57 4.27
CA VAL A 390 -3.47 8.80 3.58
C VAL A 390 -2.40 9.87 3.83
N CYS A 391 -2.05 10.60 2.77
CA CYS A 391 -0.91 11.51 2.75
C CYS A 391 -1.35 12.93 2.39
N ALA A 392 -0.75 13.94 3.04
CA ALA A 392 -0.88 15.34 2.70
C ALA A 392 0.48 15.83 2.17
N VAL A 393 0.53 16.26 0.91
CA VAL A 393 1.78 16.46 0.18
C VAL A 393 2.00 17.89 -0.32
N ARG A 394 1.19 18.85 0.18
CA ARG A 394 1.42 20.29 -0.07
C ARG A 394 1.70 21.00 1.24
N ASP A 395 2.51 22.06 1.16
CA ASP A 395 2.79 22.91 2.30
C ASP A 395 1.65 23.92 2.56
N TYR A 396 1.77 24.69 3.63
CA TYR A 396 0.75 25.67 4.04
C TYR A 396 0.61 26.86 3.08
N LYS A 397 1.56 27.02 2.13
CA LYS A 397 1.50 28.01 1.06
C LYS A 397 0.94 27.46 -0.25
N GLY A 398 0.55 26.17 -0.26
CA GLY A 398 -0.01 25.50 -1.42
C GLY A 398 1.00 24.92 -2.39
N HIS A 399 2.29 24.93 -2.06
CA HIS A 399 3.34 24.36 -2.90
C HIS A 399 3.49 22.86 -2.62
N LYS A 400 3.75 22.08 -3.65
CA LYS A 400 4.08 20.67 -3.48
C LYS A 400 5.40 20.51 -2.76
N PHE A 401 5.44 19.62 -1.79
CA PHE A 401 6.71 19.16 -1.25
C PHE A 401 7.46 18.33 -2.30
N ASP A 402 8.79 18.49 -2.34
CA ASP A 402 9.63 17.55 -3.07
C ASP A 402 9.88 16.32 -2.19
N LEU A 403 9.09 15.27 -2.42
CA LEU A 403 9.06 14.11 -1.53
C LEU A 403 10.40 13.36 -1.45
N VAL A 404 11.23 13.48 -2.47
CA VAL A 404 12.55 12.84 -2.48
C VAL A 404 13.47 13.40 -1.39
N LYS A 405 13.26 14.64 -1.00
CA LYS A 405 14.04 15.28 0.08
C LYS A 405 13.75 14.74 1.48
N TYR A 406 12.66 14.00 1.65
CA TYR A 406 12.20 13.48 2.94
C TYR A 406 12.48 11.99 3.11
N VAL A 407 13.26 11.40 2.21
CA VAL A 407 13.70 10.01 2.25
C VAL A 407 14.91 9.88 3.17
N ASP A 408 14.93 8.91 4.06
CA ASP A 408 16.13 8.53 4.80
C ASP A 408 16.88 7.46 4.00
N LYS A 409 17.85 7.90 3.23
CA LYS A 409 18.63 7.03 2.34
C LYS A 409 19.42 5.94 3.09
N ALA A 410 19.73 6.16 4.36
CA ALA A 410 20.46 5.19 5.18
C ALA A 410 19.64 3.93 5.51
N THR A 411 18.33 3.95 5.27
CA THR A 411 17.44 2.82 5.54
C THR A 411 17.27 1.86 4.36
N GLY A 412 17.97 2.09 3.25
CA GLY A 412 18.09 1.10 2.20
C GLY A 412 18.78 -0.16 2.72
N PHE A 413 18.59 -1.30 2.06
CA PHE A 413 19.18 -2.56 2.51
C PHE A 413 19.64 -3.42 1.33
N ILE A 414 20.51 -4.38 1.62
CA ILE A 414 21.02 -5.33 0.64
C ILE A 414 20.17 -6.59 0.66
N SER A 415 19.66 -6.98 -0.50
CA SER A 415 19.02 -8.28 -0.69
C SER A 415 19.93 -9.19 -1.52
N TYR A 416 19.88 -10.49 -1.22
CA TYR A 416 20.69 -11.49 -1.91
C TYR A 416 19.82 -12.21 -2.92
N LYS A 417 20.27 -12.24 -4.17
CA LYS A 417 19.56 -12.79 -5.32
C LYS A 417 20.53 -13.69 -6.09
N SER A 418 20.03 -14.34 -7.14
CA SER A 418 20.86 -15.08 -8.07
C SER A 418 20.42 -14.82 -9.51
N LYS A 419 21.38 -14.90 -10.44
CA LYS A 419 21.12 -14.85 -11.88
C LYS A 419 22.08 -15.80 -12.58
N ASN A 420 21.52 -16.69 -13.42
CA ASN A 420 22.30 -17.69 -14.15
C ASN A 420 23.19 -18.53 -13.24
N GLY A 421 22.69 -18.89 -12.06
CA GLY A 421 23.42 -19.69 -11.09
C GLY A 421 24.50 -18.96 -10.28
N LYS A 422 24.63 -17.64 -10.47
CA LYS A 422 25.59 -16.81 -9.73
C LYS A 422 24.88 -15.93 -8.73
N ASP A 423 25.42 -15.87 -7.50
CA ASP A 423 24.89 -15.02 -6.44
C ASP A 423 25.25 -13.56 -6.69
N LEU A 424 24.32 -12.69 -6.32
CA LEU A 424 24.50 -11.25 -6.41
C LEU A 424 23.88 -10.51 -5.22
N LYS A 425 24.38 -9.31 -4.98
CA LYS A 425 23.85 -8.35 -4.04
C LYS A 425 23.05 -7.30 -4.82
N ALA A 426 21.82 -7.05 -4.39
CA ALA A 426 20.98 -6.01 -4.94
C ALA A 426 20.66 -4.98 -3.87
N LEU A 427 20.79 -3.69 -4.19
CA LEU A 427 20.39 -2.61 -3.29
C LEU A 427 18.89 -2.38 -3.42
N GLU A 428 18.17 -2.54 -2.32
CA GLU A 428 16.79 -2.12 -2.19
C GLU A 428 16.76 -0.69 -1.65
N LEU A 429 16.06 0.20 -2.34
CA LEU A 429 15.84 1.57 -1.85
C LEU A 429 14.98 1.54 -0.58
N PRO A 430 15.04 2.60 0.25
CA PRO A 430 14.15 2.70 1.41
C PRO A 430 12.69 2.48 0.98
N GLY A 431 12.00 1.55 1.67
CA GLY A 431 10.62 1.17 1.30
C GLY A 431 9.68 2.37 1.30
N LEU A 432 8.68 2.36 0.41
CA LEU A 432 7.80 3.50 0.17
C LEU A 432 7.16 4.04 1.46
N TRP A 433 6.60 3.16 2.29
CA TRP A 433 5.99 3.52 3.57
C TRP A 433 6.91 3.29 4.78
N ASN A 434 8.16 2.98 4.53
CA ASN A 434 9.21 2.86 5.55
C ASN A 434 10.14 4.08 5.49
N GLY A 435 11.40 3.88 5.15
CA GLY A 435 12.40 4.95 5.09
C GLY A 435 12.15 6.04 4.06
N ALA A 436 11.38 5.76 2.99
CA ALA A 436 11.03 6.80 2.02
C ALA A 436 10.15 7.90 2.61
N MET A 437 9.38 7.60 3.66
CA MET A 437 8.54 8.57 4.38
C MET A 437 9.07 8.86 5.80
N SER A 438 10.33 8.56 6.05
CA SER A 438 10.93 8.68 7.39
C SER A 438 10.84 10.08 7.98
N ASP A 439 11.06 11.12 7.18
CA ASP A 439 11.06 12.50 7.63
C ASP A 439 9.68 13.17 7.55
N TRP A 440 8.64 12.40 7.30
CA TRP A 440 7.26 12.88 7.32
C TRP A 440 6.71 12.93 8.75
N ASN A 441 5.79 13.83 9.00
CA ASN A 441 4.95 13.74 10.20
C ASN A 441 4.03 12.53 10.04
N THR A 442 4.07 11.63 11.01
CA THR A 442 3.36 10.35 10.94
C THR A 442 2.45 10.18 12.15
N VAL A 443 1.21 9.77 11.92
CA VAL A 443 0.24 9.43 12.95
C VAL A 443 -0.37 8.07 12.64
N PHE A 444 -0.54 7.24 13.66
CA PHE A 444 -1.17 5.93 13.54
C PHE A 444 -2.57 5.95 14.13
N VAL A 445 -3.50 5.27 13.47
CA VAL A 445 -4.88 5.11 13.92
C VAL A 445 -5.25 3.64 13.89
N GLU A 446 -5.81 3.12 14.98
CA GLU A 446 -6.30 1.75 14.99
C GLU A 446 -7.51 1.61 14.05
N VAL A 447 -7.44 0.62 13.16
CA VAL A 447 -8.53 0.24 12.26
C VAL A 447 -8.83 -1.25 12.44
N PRO A 448 -10.07 -1.69 12.22
CA PRO A 448 -10.41 -3.09 12.45
C PRO A 448 -9.82 -4.02 11.40
N LEU A 449 -9.68 -5.29 11.76
CA LEU A 449 -9.18 -6.33 10.85
C LEU A 449 -10.03 -6.44 9.58
N THR A 450 -11.31 -6.10 9.63
CA THR A 450 -12.21 -6.11 8.47
C THR A 450 -11.78 -5.17 7.33
N THR A 451 -10.86 -4.24 7.59
CA THR A 451 -10.27 -3.38 6.56
C THR A 451 -9.08 -4.03 5.85
N PHE A 452 -8.63 -5.19 6.30
CA PHE A 452 -7.45 -5.86 5.77
C PHE A 452 -7.80 -7.26 5.24
N ASN A 453 -7.95 -7.36 3.91
CA ASN A 453 -8.39 -8.60 3.24
C ASN A 453 -7.53 -8.88 2.01
N PRO A 454 -6.20 -9.00 2.16
CA PRO A 454 -5.32 -9.22 1.01
C PRO A 454 -5.49 -10.60 0.43
N VAL A 455 -5.18 -10.73 -0.85
CA VAL A 455 -5.14 -12.00 -1.56
C VAL A 455 -3.67 -12.37 -1.80
N LYS A 456 -3.11 -13.19 -0.95
CA LYS A 456 -1.71 -13.64 -1.04
C LYS A 456 -1.58 -14.92 -1.84
N THR A 457 -2.56 -15.81 -1.72
CA THR A 457 -2.66 -17.04 -2.51
C THR A 457 -4.01 -17.08 -3.19
N VAL A 458 -4.12 -17.87 -4.25
CA VAL A 458 -5.39 -18.01 -4.99
C VAL A 458 -6.53 -18.50 -4.10
N ASN A 459 -6.23 -19.38 -3.14
CA ASN A 459 -7.23 -19.92 -2.22
C ASN A 459 -7.79 -18.89 -1.25
N ASP A 460 -7.10 -17.76 -1.05
CA ASP A 460 -7.66 -16.65 -0.27
C ASP A 460 -8.98 -16.15 -0.86
N LEU A 461 -9.16 -16.29 -2.18
CA LEU A 461 -10.41 -15.95 -2.85
C LEU A 461 -11.60 -16.82 -2.45
N LEU A 462 -11.34 -17.98 -1.84
CA LEU A 462 -12.39 -18.88 -1.32
C LEU A 462 -12.87 -18.47 0.07
N ARG A 463 -12.17 -17.55 0.73
CA ARG A 463 -12.59 -17.06 2.05
C ARG A 463 -13.88 -16.25 1.93
N GLU A 464 -14.66 -16.23 3.01
CA GLU A 464 -15.93 -15.53 3.08
C GLU A 464 -15.83 -14.05 2.65
N GLN A 465 -14.72 -13.39 2.98
CA GLN A 465 -14.49 -11.98 2.64
C GLN A 465 -14.45 -11.70 1.13
N HIS A 466 -14.26 -12.74 0.33
CA HIS A 466 -14.15 -12.60 -1.13
C HIS A 466 -15.29 -13.28 -1.90
N GLN A 467 -16.32 -13.77 -1.17
CA GLN A 467 -17.45 -14.49 -1.76
C GLN A 467 -18.73 -13.65 -1.87
#